data_f36a90a371b6f57fb0f4b29f2ecc514b
#
_entry.id   f36a90a371b6f57fb0f4b29f2ecc514b
#
_cell.length_a   1.000
_cell.length_b   1.000
_cell.length_c   1.000
_cell.angle_alpha   90.00
_cell.angle_beta   90.00
_cell.angle_gamma   90.00
#
_symmetry.space_group_name_H-M   'P 1'
#
loop_
_entity.id
_entity.type
_entity.pdbx_description
1 polymer ?
#
loop_
_entity_poly.entity_id
_entity_poly.type
_entity_poly.pdbx_seq_one_letter_code
_entity_poly.pdbx_strand_id
1 'polypeptide(L)'
;NLKKETLADKIKMQEKFIKEIEDRSKEDIQSKKDKIEVLLNEQDVHASNNKNLENTVTKLNHESEKVTGADKKLRKLNNLKGKISNKVSTITKEHKFFTDNTVCPTCDQNIEESFRLNRIADAQTKAKELQSGYQELEEAIKNEEDRERQFTTLTKEISKLNNVISQNNTK
;
A
#
# COMPACT_ATOMS: atom_id res chain seq x y z
N ASN A 1 -17.02 -89.82 2.57
CA ASN A 1 -16.02 -89.07 1.71
C ASN A 1 -16.57 -87.73 1.18
N LEU A 2 -17.81 -87.76 0.64
CA LEU A 2 -18.41 -86.55 0.01
C LEU A 2 -18.43 -85.29 0.93
N LYS A 3 -18.75 -85.43 2.19
CA LYS A 3 -18.77 -84.32 3.17
C LYS A 3 -17.37 -83.73 3.46
N LYS A 4 -16.34 -84.53 3.44
CA LYS A 4 -14.95 -84.08 3.63
C LYS A 4 -14.44 -83.28 2.42
N GLU A 5 -14.76 -83.75 1.21
CA GLU A 5 -14.42 -83.07 -0.04
C GLU A 5 -15.15 -81.73 -0.12
N THR A 6 -16.44 -81.65 0.16
CA THR A 6 -17.18 -80.37 0.18
C THR A 6 -16.65 -79.37 1.22
N LEU A 7 -16.18 -79.90 2.37
CA LEU A 7 -15.54 -78.98 3.38
C LEU A 7 -14.19 -78.48 2.94
N ALA A 8 -13.41 -79.35 2.32
CA ALA A 8 -12.08 -78.91 1.77
C ALA A 8 -12.20 -77.86 0.67
N ASP A 9 -13.19 -78.02 -0.23
CA ASP A 9 -13.45 -77.01 -1.26
C ASP A 9 -13.93 -75.66 -0.68
N LYS A 10 -14.76 -75.68 0.36
CA LYS A 10 -15.19 -74.50 1.06
C LYS A 10 -14.02 -73.78 1.73
N ILE A 11 -13.11 -74.51 2.39
CA ILE A 11 -11.94 -73.96 3.02
C ILE A 11 -11.03 -73.30 1.95
N LYS A 12 -10.77 -73.97 0.86
CA LYS A 12 -9.96 -73.48 -0.23
C LYS A 12 -10.54 -72.21 -0.87
N MET A 13 -11.86 -72.14 -0.97
CA MET A 13 -12.56 -70.97 -1.47
C MET A 13 -12.46 -69.79 -0.49
N GLN A 14 -12.58 -70.04 0.81
CA GLN A 14 -12.41 -69.01 1.83
C GLN A 14 -10.94 -68.48 1.90
N GLU A 15 -9.97 -69.35 1.82
CA GLU A 15 -8.56 -68.98 1.76
C GLU A 15 -8.27 -68.10 0.55
N LYS A 16 -8.84 -68.40 -0.62
CA LYS A 16 -8.75 -67.56 -1.81
C LYS A 16 -9.39 -66.18 -1.58
N PHE A 17 -10.55 -66.12 -0.97
CA PHE A 17 -11.22 -64.86 -0.63
C PHE A 17 -10.40 -64.02 0.36
N ILE A 18 -9.85 -64.65 1.39
CA ILE A 18 -8.99 -63.95 2.34
C ILE A 18 -7.78 -63.35 1.65
N LYS A 19 -7.11 -64.11 0.79
CA LYS A 19 -5.97 -63.62 0.05
C LYS A 19 -6.31 -62.47 -0.88
N GLU A 20 -7.45 -62.51 -1.60
CA GLU A 20 -7.93 -61.40 -2.43
C GLU A 20 -8.20 -60.15 -1.62
N ILE A 21 -8.78 -60.30 -0.42
CA ILE A 21 -9.04 -59.13 0.49
C ILE A 21 -7.72 -58.57 1.01
N GLU A 22 -6.76 -59.41 1.39
CA GLU A 22 -5.44 -58.97 1.86
C GLU A 22 -4.67 -58.22 0.76
N ASP A 23 -4.68 -58.72 -0.46
CA ASP A 23 -3.99 -58.09 -1.57
C ASP A 23 -4.61 -56.73 -1.94
N ARG A 24 -5.94 -56.62 -2.02
CA ARG A 24 -6.65 -55.34 -2.19
C ARG A 24 -6.35 -54.34 -1.04
N SER A 25 -6.32 -54.84 0.20
CA SER A 25 -6.03 -54.01 1.35
C SER A 25 -4.60 -53.49 1.32
N LYS A 26 -3.63 -54.27 0.84
CA LYS A 26 -2.24 -53.85 0.67
C LYS A 26 -2.10 -52.76 -0.41
N GLU A 27 -2.78 -52.94 -1.55
CA GLU A 27 -2.81 -51.97 -2.64
C GLU A 27 -3.44 -50.66 -2.18
N ASP A 28 -4.55 -50.70 -1.46
CA ASP A 28 -5.22 -49.52 -0.91
C ASP A 28 -4.33 -48.76 0.11
N ILE A 29 -3.65 -49.51 0.97
CA ILE A 29 -2.74 -48.93 1.95
C ILE A 29 -1.55 -48.27 1.24
N GLN A 30 -0.98 -48.93 0.23
CA GLN A 30 0.11 -48.36 -0.54
C GLN A 30 -0.31 -47.10 -1.26
N SER A 31 -1.42 -47.11 -1.96
CA SER A 31 -1.99 -45.93 -2.63
C SER A 31 -2.24 -44.76 -1.68
N LYS A 32 -2.71 -45.03 -0.46
CA LYS A 32 -2.87 -43.97 0.57
C LYS A 32 -1.55 -43.46 1.09
N LYS A 33 -0.54 -44.31 1.26
CA LYS A 33 0.82 -43.86 1.64
C LYS A 33 1.44 -42.94 0.58
N ASP A 34 1.33 -43.34 -0.68
CA ASP A 34 1.85 -42.55 -1.79
C ASP A 34 1.19 -41.15 -1.84
N LYS A 35 -0.15 -41.10 -1.62
CA LYS A 35 -0.87 -39.81 -1.53
C LYS A 35 -0.42 -38.96 -0.34
N ILE A 36 -0.20 -39.57 0.81
CA ILE A 36 0.30 -38.86 1.99
C ILE A 36 1.67 -38.27 1.72
N GLU A 37 2.58 -39.00 1.09
CA GLU A 37 3.91 -38.54 0.73
C GLU A 37 3.85 -37.32 -0.21
N VAL A 38 2.98 -37.38 -1.23
CA VAL A 38 2.76 -36.24 -2.13
C VAL A 38 2.26 -35.01 -1.38
N LEU A 39 1.24 -35.18 -0.50
CA LEU A 39 0.69 -34.08 0.27
C LEU A 39 1.70 -33.46 1.25
N LEU A 40 2.54 -34.29 1.88
CA LEU A 40 3.63 -33.81 2.75
C LEU A 40 4.66 -32.97 1.96
N ASN A 41 5.04 -33.42 0.77
CA ASN A 41 5.94 -32.68 -0.10
C ASN A 41 5.33 -31.35 -0.54
N GLU A 42 4.04 -31.32 -0.90
CA GLU A 42 3.33 -30.08 -1.23
C GLU A 42 3.29 -29.12 -0.04
N GLN A 43 3.03 -29.61 1.16
CA GLN A 43 3.03 -28.83 2.40
C GLN A 43 4.40 -28.21 2.67
N ASP A 44 5.48 -28.97 2.51
CA ASP A 44 6.85 -28.46 2.69
C ASP A 44 7.19 -27.34 1.69
N VAL A 45 6.76 -27.50 0.43
CA VAL A 45 6.91 -26.46 -0.60
C VAL A 45 6.14 -25.20 -0.22
N HIS A 46 4.89 -25.32 0.25
CA HIS A 46 4.10 -24.18 0.70
C HIS A 46 4.72 -23.49 1.91
N ALA A 47 5.21 -24.25 2.88
CA ALA A 47 5.88 -23.72 4.06
C ALA A 47 7.16 -22.93 3.70
N SER A 48 7.98 -23.48 2.80
CA SER A 48 9.20 -22.80 2.31
C SER A 48 8.87 -21.52 1.55
N ASN A 49 7.85 -21.56 0.69
CA ASN A 49 7.39 -20.38 -0.04
C ASN A 49 6.87 -19.29 0.91
N ASN A 50 6.08 -19.67 1.91
CA ASN A 50 5.56 -18.73 2.91
C ASN A 50 6.69 -18.04 3.68
N LYS A 51 7.72 -18.78 4.09
CA LYS A 51 8.89 -18.20 4.76
C LYS A 51 9.59 -17.14 3.90
N ASN A 52 9.72 -17.38 2.59
CA ASN A 52 10.29 -16.41 1.67
C ASN A 52 9.41 -15.17 1.50
N LEU A 53 8.09 -15.36 1.42
CA LEU A 53 7.11 -14.27 1.34
C LEU A 53 7.11 -13.43 2.61
N GLU A 54 7.14 -14.04 3.79
CA GLU A 54 7.22 -13.37 5.09
C GLU A 54 8.47 -12.50 5.22
N ASN A 55 9.62 -13.03 4.77
CA ASN A 55 10.87 -12.25 4.72
C ASN A 55 10.74 -11.03 3.79
N THR A 56 10.04 -11.18 2.68
CA THR A 56 9.78 -10.08 1.75
C THR A 56 8.83 -9.04 2.37
N VAL A 57 7.74 -9.48 3.00
CA VAL A 57 6.81 -8.61 3.73
C VAL A 57 7.53 -7.83 4.82
N THR A 58 8.43 -8.46 5.56
CA THR A 58 9.23 -7.79 6.61
C THR A 58 10.08 -6.65 6.03
N LYS A 59 10.73 -6.87 4.88
CA LYS A 59 11.50 -5.83 4.19
C LYS A 59 10.62 -4.68 3.71
N LEU A 60 9.49 -4.99 3.08
CA LEU A 60 8.55 -3.98 2.59
C LEU A 60 7.92 -3.17 3.73
N ASN A 61 7.63 -3.79 4.87
CA ASN A 61 7.17 -3.08 6.06
C ASN A 61 8.23 -2.07 6.55
N HIS A 62 9.50 -2.47 6.61
CA HIS A 62 10.58 -1.57 6.99
C HIS A 62 10.74 -0.40 6.00
N GLU A 63 10.55 -0.64 4.70
CA GLU A 63 10.54 0.44 3.69
C GLU A 63 9.33 1.36 3.84
N SER A 64 8.15 0.81 4.12
CA SER A 64 6.93 1.60 4.31
C SER A 64 7.01 2.50 5.55
N GLU A 65 7.68 2.07 6.62
CA GLU A 65 7.91 2.87 7.82
C GLU A 65 8.70 4.16 7.52
N LYS A 66 9.64 4.11 6.57
CA LYS A 66 10.46 5.28 6.17
C LYS A 66 9.64 6.37 5.46
N VAL A 67 8.55 5.99 4.81
CA VAL A 67 7.71 6.89 4.01
C VAL A 67 6.35 7.18 4.65
N THR A 68 6.06 6.63 5.81
CA THR A 68 4.80 6.85 6.53
C THR A 68 4.63 8.31 6.98
N GLY A 69 3.39 8.75 7.17
CA GLY A 69 3.05 10.09 7.69
C GLY A 69 3.09 11.22 6.67
N ALA A 70 3.32 10.91 5.39
CA ALA A 70 3.32 11.89 4.30
C ALA A 70 1.96 12.60 4.16
N ASP A 71 0.84 11.88 4.36
CA ASP A 71 -0.52 12.44 4.31
C ASP A 71 -0.74 13.57 5.30
N LYS A 72 -0.28 13.43 6.55
CA LYS A 72 -0.39 14.47 7.59
C LYS A 72 0.46 15.70 7.25
N LYS A 73 1.64 15.47 6.68
CA LYS A 73 2.53 16.56 6.28
C LYS A 73 1.97 17.29 5.06
N LEU A 74 1.43 16.57 4.08
CA LEU A 74 0.72 17.12 2.93
C LEU A 74 -0.43 18.04 3.32
N ARG A 75 -1.27 17.62 4.26
CA ARG A 75 -2.37 18.48 4.76
C ARG A 75 -1.85 19.78 5.34
N LYS A 76 -0.77 19.75 6.13
CA LYS A 76 -0.14 20.97 6.69
C LYS A 76 0.43 21.87 5.60
N LEU A 77 1.13 21.30 4.61
CA LEU A 77 1.73 22.04 3.50
C LEU A 77 0.64 22.67 2.61
N ASN A 78 -0.42 21.94 2.30
CA ASN A 78 -1.55 22.47 1.54
C ASN A 78 -2.29 23.60 2.28
N ASN A 79 -2.45 23.50 3.61
CA ASN A 79 -3.01 24.59 4.40
C ASN A 79 -2.09 25.83 4.36
N LEU A 80 -0.79 25.65 4.40
CA LEU A 80 0.18 26.74 4.28
C LEU A 80 0.12 27.37 2.87
N LYS A 81 0.01 26.54 1.83
CA LYS A 81 -0.18 27.00 0.44
C LYS A 81 -1.42 27.88 0.30
N GLY A 82 -2.54 27.48 0.91
CA GLY A 82 -3.76 28.30 0.95
C GLY A 82 -3.57 29.66 1.64
N LYS A 83 -2.86 29.67 2.77
CA LYS A 83 -2.56 30.93 3.50
C LYS A 83 -1.65 31.86 2.68
N ILE A 84 -0.62 31.33 1.99
CA ILE A 84 0.26 32.11 1.13
C ILE A 84 -0.53 32.67 -0.05
N SER A 85 -1.35 31.86 -0.71
CA SER A 85 -2.21 32.27 -1.82
C SER A 85 -3.14 33.44 -1.43
N ASN A 86 -3.75 33.37 -0.25
CA ASN A 86 -4.58 34.46 0.26
C ASN A 86 -3.78 35.75 0.53
N LYS A 87 -2.55 35.64 1.08
CA LYS A 87 -1.65 36.78 1.27
C LYS A 87 -1.25 37.41 -0.06
N VAL A 88 -0.87 36.60 -1.06
CA VAL A 88 -0.54 37.07 -2.41
C VAL A 88 -1.74 37.81 -3.01
N SER A 89 -2.94 37.27 -2.92
CA SER A 89 -4.16 37.96 -3.40
C SER A 89 -4.37 39.32 -2.74
N THR A 90 -4.16 39.40 -1.42
CA THR A 90 -4.28 40.69 -0.68
C THR A 90 -3.23 41.68 -1.13
N ILE A 91 -1.96 41.29 -1.26
CA ILE A 91 -0.87 42.17 -1.71
C ILE A 91 -1.11 42.62 -3.14
N THR A 92 -1.59 41.74 -4.01
CA THR A 92 -1.90 42.10 -5.41
C THR A 92 -3.03 43.11 -5.48
N LYS A 93 -4.05 43.00 -4.65
CA LYS A 93 -5.13 44.01 -4.58
C LYS A 93 -4.62 45.34 -4.04
N GLU A 94 -3.79 45.32 -3.03
CA GLU A 94 -3.16 46.53 -2.47
C GLU A 94 -2.25 47.22 -3.51
N HIS A 95 -1.39 46.43 -4.15
CA HIS A 95 -0.52 46.96 -5.21
C HIS A 95 -1.35 47.61 -6.34
N LYS A 96 -2.38 46.91 -6.81
CA LYS A 96 -3.28 47.42 -7.84
C LYS A 96 -3.98 48.70 -7.39
N PHE A 97 -4.51 48.74 -6.16
CA PHE A 97 -5.16 49.91 -5.61
C PHE A 97 -4.27 51.17 -5.67
N PHE A 98 -3.03 51.06 -5.20
CA PHE A 98 -2.08 52.19 -5.20
C PHE A 98 -1.51 52.50 -6.58
N THR A 99 -1.50 51.56 -7.50
CA THR A 99 -1.09 51.75 -8.89
C THR A 99 -2.15 52.52 -9.68
N ASP A 100 -3.41 52.16 -9.52
CA ASP A 100 -4.52 52.68 -10.35
C ASP A 100 -5.11 53.96 -9.77
N ASN A 101 -4.88 54.34 -8.51
CA ASN A 101 -5.53 55.44 -7.85
C ASN A 101 -4.51 56.47 -7.29
N THR A 102 -4.69 57.72 -7.70
CA THR A 102 -4.05 58.89 -7.08
C THR A 102 -4.96 59.61 -6.10
N VAL A 103 -6.26 59.31 -6.19
CA VAL A 103 -7.32 59.78 -5.30
C VAL A 103 -8.04 58.56 -4.72
N CYS A 104 -8.33 58.59 -3.43
CA CYS A 104 -9.01 57.49 -2.78
C CYS A 104 -10.46 57.40 -3.26
N PRO A 105 -10.91 56.28 -3.88
CA PRO A 105 -12.27 56.16 -4.40
C PRO A 105 -13.36 56.03 -3.30
N THR A 106 -12.93 55.94 -2.02
CA THR A 106 -13.90 55.85 -0.91
C THR A 106 -14.15 57.19 -0.22
N CYS A 107 -13.14 58.08 -0.16
CA CYS A 107 -13.26 59.32 0.57
C CYS A 107 -12.85 60.57 -0.26
N ASP A 108 -12.57 60.40 -1.52
CA ASP A 108 -12.19 61.46 -2.50
C ASP A 108 -10.97 62.29 -2.08
N GLN A 109 -10.16 61.84 -1.12
CA GLN A 109 -8.94 62.50 -0.73
C GLN A 109 -7.77 62.14 -1.65
N ASN A 110 -6.89 63.10 -1.93
CA ASN A 110 -5.64 62.85 -2.64
C ASN A 110 -4.75 61.93 -1.83
N ILE A 111 -4.19 60.91 -2.47
CA ILE A 111 -3.20 60.02 -1.87
C ILE A 111 -1.84 60.66 -2.11
N GLU A 112 -1.11 60.91 -1.01
CA GLU A 112 0.23 61.49 -1.10
C GLU A 112 1.15 60.58 -1.92
N GLU A 113 1.87 61.16 -2.89
CA GLU A 113 2.65 60.40 -3.86
C GLU A 113 3.76 59.59 -3.20
N SER A 114 4.47 60.14 -2.23
CA SER A 114 5.52 59.41 -1.52
C SER A 114 4.97 58.21 -0.77
N PHE A 115 3.81 58.33 -0.10
CA PHE A 115 3.13 57.24 0.54
C PHE A 115 2.69 56.16 -0.48
N ARG A 116 2.08 56.56 -1.58
CA ARG A 116 1.62 55.67 -2.65
C ARG A 116 2.78 54.86 -3.24
N LEU A 117 3.90 55.52 -3.58
CA LEU A 117 5.08 54.85 -4.14
C LEU A 117 5.73 53.89 -3.14
N ASN A 118 5.78 54.25 -1.85
CA ASN A 118 6.26 53.35 -0.80
C ASN A 118 5.41 52.12 -0.65
N ARG A 119 4.06 52.25 -0.70
CA ARG A 119 3.15 51.11 -0.64
C ARG A 119 3.30 50.16 -1.83
N ILE A 120 3.51 50.72 -3.04
CA ILE A 120 3.78 49.91 -4.24
C ILE A 120 5.10 49.14 -4.10
N ALA A 121 6.18 49.80 -3.65
CA ALA A 121 7.47 49.17 -3.45
C ALA A 121 7.43 48.05 -2.36
N ASP A 122 6.78 48.35 -1.25
CA ASP A 122 6.55 47.36 -0.18
C ASP A 122 5.76 46.12 -0.68
N ALA A 123 4.69 46.34 -1.45
CA ALA A 123 3.90 45.26 -2.02
C ALA A 123 4.73 44.41 -2.99
N GLN A 124 5.57 45.04 -3.83
CA GLN A 124 6.48 44.33 -4.75
C GLN A 124 7.50 43.47 -4.00
N THR A 125 8.10 44.02 -2.93
CA THR A 125 9.08 43.28 -2.09
C THR A 125 8.44 42.08 -1.43
N LYS A 126 7.29 42.26 -0.77
CA LYS A 126 6.52 41.19 -0.14
C LYS A 126 6.06 40.13 -1.14
N ALA A 127 5.69 40.55 -2.36
CA ALA A 127 5.28 39.60 -3.41
C ALA A 127 6.46 38.70 -3.83
N LYS A 128 7.68 39.26 -3.99
CA LYS A 128 8.87 38.48 -4.32
C LYS A 128 9.24 37.48 -3.23
N GLU A 129 9.21 37.89 -1.95
CA GLU A 129 9.47 37.01 -0.82
C GLU A 129 8.48 35.85 -0.76
N LEU A 130 7.18 36.13 -0.94
CA LEU A 130 6.14 35.11 -0.96
C LEU A 130 6.24 34.18 -2.16
N GLN A 131 6.71 34.68 -3.31
CA GLN A 131 6.91 33.86 -4.51
C GLN A 131 8.01 32.82 -4.30
N SER A 132 9.14 33.21 -3.68
CA SER A 132 10.22 32.29 -3.35
C SER A 132 9.72 31.19 -2.38
N GLY A 133 9.07 31.60 -1.28
CA GLY A 133 8.52 30.65 -0.31
C GLY A 133 7.42 29.74 -0.91
N TYR A 134 6.68 30.23 -1.90
CA TYR A 134 5.68 29.44 -2.60
C TYR A 134 6.31 28.34 -3.46
N GLN A 135 7.42 28.65 -4.16
CA GLN A 135 8.16 27.67 -4.95
C GLN A 135 8.76 26.56 -4.07
N GLU A 136 9.41 26.93 -2.96
CA GLU A 136 9.93 25.96 -2.00
C GLU A 136 8.82 25.06 -1.43
N LEU A 137 7.66 25.65 -1.18
CA LEU A 137 6.49 24.90 -0.70
C LEU A 137 5.94 23.93 -1.75
N GLU A 138 5.91 24.31 -3.02
CA GLU A 138 5.49 23.42 -4.11
C GLU A 138 6.42 22.22 -4.27
N GLU A 139 7.73 22.42 -4.15
CA GLU A 139 8.70 21.33 -4.16
C GLU A 139 8.51 20.41 -2.94
N ALA A 140 8.29 20.97 -1.76
CA ALA A 140 8.02 20.19 -0.56
C ALA A 140 6.72 19.36 -0.69
N ILE A 141 5.67 19.93 -1.26
CA ILE A 141 4.41 19.23 -1.53
C ILE A 141 4.66 18.06 -2.49
N LYS A 142 5.35 18.30 -3.60
CA LYS A 142 5.67 17.26 -4.59
C LYS A 142 6.44 16.10 -3.98
N ASN A 143 7.44 16.39 -3.15
CA ASN A 143 8.22 15.36 -2.46
C ASN A 143 7.34 14.51 -1.51
N GLU A 144 6.41 15.14 -0.78
CA GLU A 144 5.50 14.39 0.10
C GLU A 144 4.43 13.62 -0.67
N GLU A 145 3.99 14.10 -1.84
CA GLU A 145 3.10 13.36 -2.75
C GLU A 145 3.77 12.10 -3.29
N ASP A 146 5.05 12.18 -3.64
CA ASP A 146 5.83 11.03 -4.08
C ASP A 146 5.99 10.00 -2.95
N ARG A 147 6.26 10.46 -1.71
CA ARG A 147 6.30 9.58 -0.53
C ARG A 147 4.95 8.90 -0.26
N GLU A 148 3.85 9.61 -0.38
CA GLU A 148 2.51 9.05 -0.19
C GLU A 148 2.18 8.00 -1.27
N ARG A 149 2.59 8.24 -2.52
CA ARG A 149 2.46 7.24 -3.59
C ARG A 149 3.28 5.99 -3.31
N GLN A 150 4.52 6.14 -2.84
CA GLN A 150 5.38 5.02 -2.45
C GLN A 150 4.75 4.23 -1.31
N PHE A 151 4.26 4.89 -0.25
CA PHE A 151 3.58 4.25 0.87
C PHE A 151 2.36 3.44 0.41
N THR A 152 1.53 4.03 -0.44
CA THR A 152 0.34 3.37 -0.99
C THR A 152 0.71 2.13 -1.82
N THR A 153 1.78 2.20 -2.61
CA THR A 153 2.26 1.09 -3.44
C THR A 153 2.77 -0.05 -2.56
N LEU A 154 3.63 0.25 -1.59
CA LEU A 154 4.17 -0.73 -0.64
C LEU A 154 3.07 -1.42 0.16
N THR A 155 2.11 -0.65 0.67
CA THR A 155 0.97 -1.19 1.44
C THR A 155 0.11 -2.14 0.61
N LYS A 156 -0.14 -1.82 -0.67
CA LYS A 156 -0.85 -2.70 -1.59
C LYS A 156 -0.08 -4.00 -1.86
N GLU A 157 1.22 -3.93 -2.02
CA GLU A 157 2.08 -5.09 -2.25
C GLU A 157 2.12 -6.00 -1.03
N ILE A 158 2.32 -5.44 0.17
CA ILE A 158 2.24 -6.15 1.44
C ILE A 158 0.90 -6.89 1.58
N SER A 159 -0.20 -6.21 1.28
CA SER A 159 -1.53 -6.81 1.34
C SER A 159 -1.69 -8.00 0.38
N LYS A 160 -1.17 -7.89 -0.85
CA LYS A 160 -1.19 -8.99 -1.82
C LYS A 160 -0.38 -10.20 -1.33
N LEU A 161 0.83 -9.97 -0.81
CA LEU A 161 1.69 -11.04 -0.32
C LEU A 161 1.05 -11.74 0.90
N ASN A 162 0.47 -10.99 1.84
CA ASN A 162 -0.23 -11.55 2.98
C ASN A 162 -1.43 -12.41 2.56
N ASN A 163 -2.15 -12.01 1.51
CA ASN A 163 -3.24 -12.83 0.96
C ASN A 163 -2.71 -14.15 0.37
N VAL A 164 -1.56 -14.14 -0.32
CA VAL A 164 -0.94 -15.38 -0.85
C VAL A 164 -0.51 -16.29 0.29
N ILE A 165 0.13 -15.75 1.34
CA ILE A 165 0.52 -16.51 2.53
C ILE A 165 -0.71 -17.15 3.18
N SER A 166 -1.79 -16.39 3.33
CA SER A 166 -3.06 -16.91 3.88
C SER A 166 -3.63 -18.04 3.02
N GLN A 167 -3.62 -17.91 1.70
CA GLN A 167 -4.09 -18.96 0.79
C GLN A 167 -3.24 -20.23 0.87
N ASN A 168 -1.92 -20.09 0.99
CA ASN A 168 -1.02 -21.24 1.15
C ASN A 168 -1.24 -21.98 2.47
N ASN A 169 -1.62 -21.25 3.54
CA ASN A 169 -1.92 -21.85 4.85
C ASN A 169 -3.27 -22.59 4.91
N THR A 170 -4.13 -22.41 3.92
CA THR A 170 -5.46 -23.04 3.85
C THR A 170 -5.52 -24.25 2.91
N LYS A 171 -4.42 -24.55 2.23
CA LYS A 171 -4.26 -25.76 1.40
C LYS A 171 -3.63 -26.91 2.17
#